data_b53700235f3ef975b5aaa1a7f1886aad
#
_entry.id   b53700235f3ef975b5aaa1a7f1886aad
#
_cell.length_a   1.000
_cell.length_b   1.000
_cell.length_c   1.000
_cell.angle_alpha   90.00
_cell.angle_beta   90.00
_cell.angle_gamma   90.00
#
_symmetry.space_group_name_H-M   'P 1'
#
loop_
_entity.id
_entity.type
_entity.pdbx_description
1 polymer ?
#
loop_
_entity_poly.entity_id
_entity_poly.type
_entity_poly.pdbx_seq_one_letter_code
_entity_poly.pdbx_strand_id
1 'polypeptide(L)'
;MKLGLSIGYSGAELRLPVDTVLLAERLGFDSVWTAEAYGSDAITPLAYLAALTKRIRLGTGIMQLAARPPASAAMAAGTVDALAGGGRVIAGLGVSGPQIVEGWYGQPWGRPYWRIRDYVAIMRKVFERKEPVAHEGREISLPYAGPGALGVGKPLVSILHMNPRLPIWLGTGTEANVKLTAEIADGWLPLGFVPRLMPMLRPWLEEGFRRAGGGKGFAGFEIQPRAEVAITDDVRGALARMKPRVALYVGGMGHRDKNFHKEMMIRRGFGDAAQRIQELFLARRRDEAVAAVPDEFCDEMSLVGPVARIRERYRAWADCGITGLTITTEQPEAMELMASLAR
;
A
#
# COMPACT_ATOMS: atom_id res chain seq x y z
N MET A 1 -9.88 -13.55 10.51
CA MET A 1 -8.90 -12.77 9.71
C MET A 1 -9.19 -11.28 9.85
N LYS A 2 -8.17 -10.40 9.97
CA LYS A 2 -8.40 -8.94 10.03
C LYS A 2 -8.99 -8.40 8.73
N LEU A 3 -9.90 -7.41 8.82
CA LEU A 3 -10.43 -6.71 7.66
C LEU A 3 -9.98 -5.26 7.63
N GLY A 4 -9.57 -4.77 6.47
CA GLY A 4 -9.34 -3.37 6.19
C GLY A 4 -10.35 -2.83 5.19
N LEU A 5 -10.61 -1.53 5.23
CA LEU A 5 -11.37 -0.79 4.22
C LEU A 5 -10.43 0.12 3.45
N SER A 6 -10.37 0.01 2.12
CA SER A 6 -9.63 0.95 1.27
C SER A 6 -10.56 2.06 0.78
N ILE A 7 -10.22 3.30 1.10
CA ILE A 7 -10.90 4.48 0.56
C ILE A 7 -10.09 5.21 -0.51
N GLY A 8 -8.84 4.76 -0.74
CA GLY A 8 -7.99 5.26 -1.82
C GLY A 8 -7.58 6.74 -1.65
N TYR A 9 -7.46 7.44 -2.77
CA TYR A 9 -7.23 8.89 -2.88
C TYR A 9 -8.35 9.52 -3.74
N SER A 10 -8.49 10.85 -3.65
CA SER A 10 -9.58 11.56 -4.33
C SER A 10 -9.47 11.53 -5.87
N GLY A 11 -10.63 11.64 -6.51
CA GLY A 11 -10.75 12.11 -7.88
C GLY A 11 -10.64 13.64 -7.96
N ALA A 12 -11.36 14.25 -8.92
CA ALA A 12 -11.39 15.73 -9.09
C ALA A 12 -11.96 16.46 -7.86
N GLU A 13 -12.91 15.83 -7.17
CA GLU A 13 -13.48 16.33 -5.92
C GLU A 13 -13.09 15.41 -4.76
N LEU A 14 -12.71 16.00 -3.64
CA LEU A 14 -12.47 15.26 -2.41
C LEU A 14 -13.80 15.00 -1.69
N ARG A 15 -14.28 13.77 -1.78
CA ARG A 15 -15.43 13.26 -1.01
C ARG A 15 -14.95 12.12 -0.12
N LEU A 16 -14.73 12.44 1.15
CA LEU A 16 -14.31 11.42 2.11
C LEU A 16 -15.55 10.60 2.54
N PRO A 17 -15.57 9.27 2.37
CA PRO A 17 -16.73 8.42 2.67
C PRO A 17 -16.82 8.13 4.17
N VAL A 18 -17.10 9.17 4.97
CA VAL A 18 -17.11 9.10 6.44
C VAL A 18 -18.09 8.06 6.96
N ASP A 19 -19.33 8.04 6.44
CA ASP A 19 -20.33 7.08 6.89
C ASP A 19 -19.93 5.62 6.64
N THR A 20 -19.26 5.36 5.51
CA THR A 20 -18.71 4.03 5.20
C THR A 20 -17.60 3.64 6.18
N VAL A 21 -16.72 4.58 6.55
CA VAL A 21 -15.67 4.34 7.56
C VAL A 21 -16.27 4.08 8.94
N LEU A 22 -17.28 4.85 9.33
CA LEU A 22 -17.99 4.64 10.60
C LEU A 22 -18.73 3.30 10.62
N LEU A 23 -19.30 2.88 9.48
CA LEU A 23 -19.89 1.55 9.33
C LEU A 23 -18.82 0.46 9.48
N ALA A 24 -17.66 0.60 8.83
CA ALA A 24 -16.55 -0.33 8.97
C ALA A 24 -16.13 -0.50 10.44
N GLU A 25 -15.98 0.61 11.17
CA GLU A 25 -15.66 0.55 12.59
C GLU A 25 -16.74 -0.17 13.42
N ARG A 26 -18.03 0.09 13.15
CA ARG A 26 -19.15 -0.62 13.83
C ARG A 26 -19.14 -2.11 13.54
N LEU A 27 -18.84 -2.51 12.30
CA LEU A 27 -18.75 -3.91 11.88
C LEU A 27 -17.51 -4.64 12.41
N GLY A 28 -16.56 -3.92 13.03
CA GLY A 28 -15.34 -4.49 13.61
C GLY A 28 -14.19 -4.62 12.61
N PHE A 29 -14.18 -3.82 11.56
CA PHE A 29 -13.01 -3.74 10.69
C PHE A 29 -11.80 -3.27 11.49
N ASP A 30 -10.66 -3.88 11.23
CA ASP A 30 -9.40 -3.61 11.90
C ASP A 30 -8.78 -2.28 11.47
N SER A 31 -8.90 -1.92 10.18
CA SER A 31 -8.18 -0.79 9.62
C SER A 31 -8.93 -0.09 8.48
N VAL A 32 -8.65 1.21 8.28
CA VAL A 32 -9.02 1.97 7.09
C VAL A 32 -7.75 2.52 6.43
N TRP A 33 -7.72 2.51 5.09
CA TRP A 33 -6.55 2.81 4.29
C TRP A 33 -6.81 3.93 3.29
N THR A 34 -6.07 5.02 3.42
CA THR A 34 -5.94 6.07 2.41
C THR A 34 -4.78 5.76 1.47
N ALA A 35 -4.68 6.48 0.37
CA ALA A 35 -3.54 6.39 -0.54
C ALA A 35 -3.18 7.77 -1.08
N GLU A 36 -2.05 7.89 -1.76
CA GLU A 36 -1.72 9.10 -2.51
C GLU A 36 -1.06 8.75 -3.85
N ALA A 37 -1.37 9.58 -4.84
CA ALA A 37 -0.71 9.58 -6.14
C ALA A 37 -0.52 11.04 -6.59
N TYR A 38 -1.46 11.61 -7.31
CA TYR A 38 -1.56 13.01 -7.73
C TYR A 38 -2.99 13.56 -7.51
N GLY A 39 -3.69 13.01 -6.52
CA GLY A 39 -4.97 13.50 -5.97
C GLY A 39 -4.78 14.02 -4.55
N SER A 40 -5.63 13.58 -3.60
CA SER A 40 -5.42 13.90 -2.17
C SER A 40 -4.16 13.22 -1.63
N ASP A 41 -3.53 13.85 -0.61
CA ASP A 41 -2.47 13.20 0.16
C ASP A 41 -3.03 12.07 1.05
N ALA A 42 -2.13 11.22 1.57
CA ALA A 42 -2.54 10.07 2.36
C ALA A 42 -2.75 10.37 3.85
N ILE A 43 -2.20 11.46 4.38
CA ILE A 43 -2.15 11.74 5.83
C ILE A 43 -3.30 12.62 6.30
N THR A 44 -3.62 13.68 5.55
CA THR A 44 -4.64 14.66 5.94
C THR A 44 -6.03 14.01 6.14
N PRO A 45 -6.50 13.13 5.25
CA PRO A 45 -7.76 12.43 5.47
C PRO A 45 -7.75 11.53 6.72
N LEU A 46 -6.60 10.91 7.06
CA LEU A 46 -6.49 10.11 8.28
C LEU A 46 -6.59 10.97 9.55
N ALA A 47 -6.01 12.18 9.54
CA ALA A 47 -6.14 13.10 10.67
C ALA A 47 -7.62 13.49 10.91
N TYR A 48 -8.38 13.72 9.84
CA TYR A 48 -9.81 13.98 9.95
C TYR A 48 -10.58 12.76 10.48
N LEU A 49 -10.30 11.57 9.97
CA LEU A 49 -10.91 10.32 10.44
C LEU A 49 -10.53 9.96 11.88
N ALA A 50 -9.34 10.36 12.34
CA ALA A 50 -8.90 10.15 13.71
C ALA A 50 -9.84 10.81 14.73
N ALA A 51 -10.38 11.99 14.40
CA ALA A 51 -11.34 12.70 15.25
C ALA A 51 -12.73 12.04 15.29
N LEU A 52 -13.10 11.30 14.24
CA LEU A 52 -14.43 10.72 14.06
C LEU A 52 -14.53 9.24 14.50
N THR A 53 -13.39 8.56 14.63
CA THR A 53 -13.30 7.12 14.93
C THR A 53 -12.61 6.88 16.27
N LYS A 54 -12.80 5.70 16.86
CA LYS A 54 -12.28 5.38 18.20
C LYS A 54 -11.35 4.17 18.26
N ARG A 55 -11.53 3.18 17.39
CA ARG A 55 -10.84 1.89 17.46
C ARG A 55 -10.13 1.49 16.17
N ILE A 56 -10.75 1.77 15.02
CA ILE A 56 -10.22 1.36 13.72
C ILE A 56 -8.82 1.95 13.50
N ARG A 57 -7.85 1.12 13.08
CA ARG A 57 -6.50 1.60 12.74
C ARG A 57 -6.53 2.45 11.47
N LEU A 58 -5.65 3.42 11.41
CA LEU A 58 -5.58 4.44 10.36
C LEU A 58 -4.29 4.22 9.57
N GLY A 59 -4.40 3.68 8.36
CA GLY A 59 -3.25 3.29 7.56
C GLY A 59 -3.10 4.08 6.27
N THR A 60 -1.87 4.34 5.87
CA THR A 60 -1.57 4.80 4.51
C THR A 60 -1.26 3.62 3.60
N GLY A 61 -1.97 3.46 2.51
CA GLY A 61 -1.77 2.37 1.54
C GLY A 61 -1.60 2.88 0.10
N ILE A 62 -0.56 3.64 -0.17
CA ILE A 62 0.65 3.99 0.58
C ILE A 62 0.89 5.50 0.59
N MET A 63 1.69 5.97 1.55
CA MET A 63 2.34 7.27 1.51
C MET A 63 3.61 7.17 0.66
N GLN A 64 3.80 8.08 -0.29
CA GLN A 64 4.93 8.02 -1.23
C GLN A 64 6.21 8.59 -0.61
N LEU A 65 7.32 7.85 -0.77
CA LEU A 65 8.63 8.27 -0.23
C LEU A 65 9.12 9.59 -0.83
N ALA A 66 8.76 9.89 -2.08
CA ALA A 66 9.16 11.12 -2.76
C ALA A 66 8.34 12.35 -2.34
N ALA A 67 7.15 12.15 -1.75
CA ALA A 67 6.25 13.23 -1.39
C ALA A 67 6.77 14.09 -0.23
N ARG A 68 7.57 13.51 0.66
CA ARG A 68 8.10 14.22 1.83
C ARG A 68 9.38 13.60 2.37
N PRO A 69 10.29 14.36 3.01
CA PRO A 69 11.46 13.81 3.70
C PRO A 69 11.05 12.82 4.82
N PRO A 70 11.89 11.83 5.15
CA PRO A 70 11.55 10.79 6.13
C PRO A 70 11.26 11.35 7.54
N ALA A 71 11.95 12.39 7.98
CA ALA A 71 11.65 13.05 9.24
C ALA A 71 10.25 13.70 9.24
N SER A 72 9.87 14.36 8.13
CA SER A 72 8.52 14.93 7.97
C SER A 72 7.43 13.85 7.95
N ALA A 73 7.69 12.72 7.27
CA ALA A 73 6.76 11.59 7.25
C ALA A 73 6.57 10.98 8.65
N ALA A 74 7.67 10.83 9.40
CA ALA A 74 7.60 10.35 10.79
C ALA A 74 6.81 11.32 11.67
N MET A 75 7.07 12.61 11.57
CA MET A 75 6.32 13.65 12.31
C MET A 75 4.84 13.61 11.98
N ALA A 76 4.49 13.52 10.70
CA ALA A 76 3.10 13.49 10.26
C ALA A 76 2.37 12.24 10.80
N ALA A 77 2.97 11.05 10.65
CA ALA A 77 2.41 9.80 11.17
C ALA A 77 2.27 9.84 12.70
N GLY A 78 3.30 10.31 13.42
CA GLY A 78 3.28 10.43 14.87
C GLY A 78 2.26 11.46 15.37
N THR A 79 2.06 12.57 14.65
CA THR A 79 1.04 13.57 14.98
C THR A 79 -0.36 12.99 14.85
N VAL A 80 -0.65 12.27 13.74
CA VAL A 80 -1.96 11.63 13.57
C VAL A 80 -2.18 10.55 14.63
N ASP A 81 -1.14 9.78 14.97
CA ASP A 81 -1.23 8.77 16.03
C ASP A 81 -1.58 9.40 17.40
N ALA A 82 -0.95 10.51 17.73
CA ALA A 82 -1.26 11.25 18.96
C ALA A 82 -2.70 11.81 18.96
N LEU A 83 -3.15 12.38 17.83
CA LEU A 83 -4.53 12.85 17.66
C LEU A 83 -5.55 11.71 17.75
N ALA A 84 -5.16 10.52 17.32
CA ALA A 84 -5.99 9.31 17.37
C ALA A 84 -6.03 8.66 18.78
N GLY A 85 -5.33 9.21 19.75
CA GLY A 85 -5.23 8.65 21.11
C GLY A 85 -4.10 7.64 21.31
N GLY A 86 -3.23 7.47 20.32
CA GLY A 86 -2.04 6.62 20.34
C GLY A 86 -2.28 5.15 19.94
N GLY A 87 -1.36 4.59 19.18
CA GLY A 87 -1.34 3.17 18.81
C GLY A 87 -2.29 2.76 17.69
N ARG A 88 -2.88 3.71 16.97
CA ARG A 88 -3.84 3.43 15.89
C ARG A 88 -3.27 3.66 14.48
N VAL A 89 -2.16 4.34 14.33
CA VAL A 89 -1.62 4.66 13.01
C VAL A 89 -0.69 3.56 12.49
N ILE A 90 -0.78 3.30 11.19
CA ILE A 90 0.14 2.46 10.42
C ILE A 90 0.73 3.30 9.29
N ALA A 91 2.04 3.54 9.34
CA ALA A 91 2.74 4.24 8.27
C ALA A 91 3.07 3.27 7.13
N GLY A 92 2.15 3.15 6.18
CA GLY A 92 2.36 2.34 4.97
C GLY A 92 3.08 3.16 3.89
N LEU A 93 4.23 2.70 3.44
CA LEU A 93 5.15 3.43 2.56
C LEU A 93 5.34 2.72 1.22
N GLY A 94 5.60 3.47 0.16
CA GLY A 94 5.92 2.93 -1.15
C GLY A 94 6.67 3.91 -2.05
N VAL A 95 7.35 3.38 -3.06
CA VAL A 95 8.22 4.17 -3.94
C VAL A 95 7.49 4.87 -5.07
N SER A 96 6.28 4.41 -5.44
CA SER A 96 5.57 4.83 -6.66
C SER A 96 6.35 4.47 -7.96
N GLY A 97 6.05 5.13 -9.07
CA GLY A 97 6.76 4.99 -10.35
C GLY A 97 7.63 6.21 -10.67
N PRO A 98 8.62 6.05 -11.58
CA PRO A 98 9.54 7.14 -11.93
C PRO A 98 8.80 8.39 -12.45
N GLN A 99 7.69 8.23 -13.18
CA GLN A 99 6.91 9.39 -13.67
C GLN A 99 6.33 10.25 -12.54
N ILE A 100 5.93 9.63 -11.44
CA ILE A 100 5.41 10.35 -10.28
C ILE A 100 6.57 10.96 -9.49
N VAL A 101 7.63 10.17 -9.27
CA VAL A 101 8.79 10.63 -8.48
C VAL A 101 9.48 11.82 -9.16
N GLU A 102 9.76 11.72 -10.45
CA GLU A 102 10.47 12.76 -11.19
C GLU A 102 9.52 13.84 -11.71
N GLY A 103 8.38 13.44 -12.29
CA GLY A 103 7.47 14.35 -12.96
C GLY A 103 6.55 15.14 -12.03
N TRP A 104 6.14 14.57 -10.91
CA TRP A 104 5.22 15.23 -9.97
C TRP A 104 5.94 15.81 -8.73
N TYR A 105 6.86 15.01 -8.15
CA TYR A 105 7.58 15.44 -6.94
C TYR A 105 8.94 16.10 -7.22
N GLY A 106 9.43 16.10 -8.47
CA GLY A 106 10.70 16.71 -8.84
C GLY A 106 11.90 16.09 -8.13
N GLN A 107 11.80 14.81 -7.75
CA GLN A 107 12.85 14.09 -7.05
C GLN A 107 13.54 13.09 -7.99
N PRO A 108 14.85 12.86 -7.87
CA PRO A 108 15.52 11.85 -8.67
C PRO A 108 14.96 10.46 -8.34
N TRP A 109 14.79 9.61 -9.36
CA TRP A 109 14.37 8.22 -9.15
C TRP A 109 15.36 7.45 -8.27
N GLY A 110 16.65 7.58 -8.51
CA GLY A 110 17.70 6.97 -7.72
C GLY A 110 17.63 5.43 -7.65
N ARG A 111 17.98 4.90 -6.50
CA ARG A 111 17.98 3.45 -6.20
C ARG A 111 16.88 3.12 -5.18
N PRO A 112 15.66 2.76 -5.58
CA PRO A 112 14.50 2.59 -4.69
C PRO A 112 14.72 1.65 -3.51
N TYR A 113 15.43 0.54 -3.72
CA TYR A 113 15.79 -0.41 -2.66
C TYR A 113 16.53 0.27 -1.49
N TRP A 114 17.54 1.08 -1.79
CA TRP A 114 18.33 1.78 -0.78
C TRP A 114 17.57 2.95 -0.18
N ARG A 115 16.77 3.64 -1.00
CA ARG A 115 15.90 4.72 -0.50
C ARG A 115 14.89 4.21 0.52
N ILE A 116 14.23 3.05 0.28
CA ILE A 116 13.34 2.41 1.26
C ILE A 116 14.09 2.14 2.56
N ARG A 117 15.29 1.55 2.47
CA ARG A 117 16.09 1.19 3.65
C ARG A 117 16.49 2.41 4.48
N ASP A 118 17.00 3.44 3.84
CA ASP A 118 17.39 4.69 4.51
C ASP A 118 16.17 5.39 5.13
N TYR A 119 15.08 5.45 4.40
CA TYR A 119 13.84 6.11 4.82
C TYR A 119 13.25 5.47 6.07
N VAL A 120 13.13 4.15 6.08
CA VAL A 120 12.62 3.40 7.24
C VAL A 120 13.57 3.56 8.44
N ALA A 121 14.88 3.46 8.23
CA ALA A 121 15.87 3.63 9.30
C ALA A 121 15.77 5.02 9.95
N ILE A 122 15.64 6.07 9.15
CA ILE A 122 15.48 7.45 9.65
C ILE A 122 14.16 7.59 10.42
N MET A 123 13.03 7.09 9.89
CA MET A 123 11.74 7.15 10.60
C MET A 123 11.80 6.44 11.95
N ARG A 124 12.44 5.26 12.03
CA ARG A 124 12.64 4.55 13.31
C ARG A 124 13.41 5.39 14.32
N LYS A 125 14.53 5.99 13.90
CA LYS A 125 15.30 6.89 14.78
C LYS A 125 14.46 8.08 15.28
N VAL A 126 13.62 8.67 14.41
CA VAL A 126 12.73 9.77 14.80
C VAL A 126 11.71 9.31 15.84
N PHE A 127 11.10 8.13 15.67
CA PHE A 127 10.14 7.58 16.63
C PHE A 127 10.79 7.22 17.97
N GLU A 128 11.95 6.60 17.94
CA GLU A 128 12.67 6.13 19.13
C GLU A 128 13.21 7.26 20.01
N ARG A 129 13.60 8.41 19.43
CA ARG A 129 14.13 9.59 20.12
C ARG A 129 15.28 9.28 21.09
N LYS A 130 16.08 8.24 20.85
CA LYS A 130 17.20 7.85 21.73
C LYS A 130 18.35 8.86 21.66
N GLU A 131 18.57 9.44 20.51
CA GLU A 131 19.68 10.36 20.20
C GLU A 131 19.27 11.34 19.08
N PRO A 132 20.00 12.43 18.86
CA PRO A 132 19.85 13.27 17.69
C PRO A 132 20.00 12.46 16.39
N VAL A 133 19.07 12.63 15.45
CA VAL A 133 18.99 11.82 14.25
C VAL A 133 20.12 12.14 13.29
N ALA A 134 21.07 11.22 13.21
CA ALA A 134 22.10 11.16 12.18
C ALA A 134 21.96 9.85 11.39
N HIS A 135 22.18 9.89 10.09
CA HIS A 135 22.10 8.74 9.20
C HIS A 135 23.04 8.91 8.00
N GLU A 136 23.90 7.97 7.78
CA GLU A 136 24.74 7.87 6.58
C GLU A 136 24.17 6.78 5.69
N GLY A 137 23.33 7.17 4.74
CA GLY A 137 22.66 6.26 3.82
C GLY A 137 23.24 6.28 2.42
N ARG A 138 22.78 5.34 1.59
CA ARG A 138 23.18 5.29 0.18
C ARG A 138 22.33 6.22 -0.72
N GLU A 139 21.17 6.63 -0.25
CA GLU A 139 20.25 7.54 -0.95
C GLU A 139 19.88 8.75 -0.10
N ILE A 140 19.83 8.59 1.23
CA ILE A 140 19.44 9.69 2.13
C ILE A 140 20.44 9.73 3.28
N SER A 141 21.06 10.90 3.48
CA SER A 141 21.91 11.16 4.63
C SER A 141 21.40 12.36 5.42
N LEU A 142 21.49 12.30 6.74
CA LEU A 142 21.14 13.36 7.68
C LEU A 142 22.28 13.56 8.69
N PRO A 143 22.76 14.81 8.93
CA PRO A 143 22.43 16.03 8.19
C PRO A 143 22.82 15.94 6.71
N TYR A 144 22.17 16.73 5.86
CA TYR A 144 22.49 16.79 4.46
C TYR A 144 23.83 17.53 4.25
N ALA A 145 24.77 16.88 3.53
CA ALA A 145 26.09 17.41 3.22
C ALA A 145 26.41 17.41 1.70
N GLY A 146 25.39 17.27 0.86
CA GLY A 146 25.52 17.23 -0.59
C GLY A 146 25.61 18.62 -1.24
N PRO A 147 25.48 18.70 -2.58
CA PRO A 147 25.53 19.95 -3.33
C PRO A 147 24.53 20.99 -2.81
N GLY A 148 24.98 22.21 -2.59
CA GLY A 148 24.15 23.31 -2.05
C GLY A 148 24.04 23.34 -0.52
N ALA A 149 24.65 22.39 0.21
CA ALA A 149 24.68 22.45 1.67
C ALA A 149 25.56 23.61 2.17
N LEU A 150 25.07 24.35 3.18
CA LEU A 150 25.86 25.39 3.88
C LEU A 150 26.82 24.82 4.93
N GLY A 151 26.75 23.52 5.25
CA GLY A 151 27.56 22.88 6.27
C GLY A 151 27.18 23.20 7.72
N VAL A 152 26.06 23.89 7.94
CA VAL A 152 25.56 24.27 9.28
C VAL A 152 24.50 23.32 9.84
N GLY A 153 24.09 22.33 9.05
CA GLY A 153 23.14 21.30 9.49
C GLY A 153 23.67 20.51 10.67
N LYS A 154 22.83 20.27 11.66
CA LYS A 154 23.15 19.44 12.83
C LYS A 154 22.07 18.42 13.09
N PRO A 155 22.40 17.26 13.67
CA PRO A 155 21.40 16.29 14.12
C PRO A 155 20.41 16.89 15.12
N LEU A 156 19.13 16.55 15.01
CA LEU A 156 18.05 17.02 15.86
C LEU A 156 17.25 15.86 16.46
N VAL A 157 16.64 16.09 17.61
CA VAL A 157 15.67 15.17 18.25
C VAL A 157 14.27 15.74 18.07
N SER A 158 13.30 14.90 17.72
CA SER A 158 11.89 15.32 17.68
C SER A 158 11.44 15.80 19.05
N ILE A 159 10.74 16.93 19.11
CA ILE A 159 10.16 17.43 20.36
C ILE A 159 8.95 16.59 20.77
N LEU A 160 8.12 16.17 19.79
CA LEU A 160 6.97 15.32 20.05
C LEU A 160 7.44 13.92 20.49
N HIS A 161 6.92 13.45 21.63
CA HIS A 161 7.09 12.08 22.11
C HIS A 161 6.11 11.17 21.37
N MET A 162 6.56 10.60 20.28
CA MET A 162 5.78 9.70 19.44
C MET A 162 5.84 8.26 19.98
N ASN A 163 4.92 7.42 19.51
CA ASN A 163 4.97 5.99 19.75
C ASN A 163 6.26 5.39 19.13
N PRO A 164 7.23 4.91 19.94
CA PRO A 164 8.49 4.39 19.42
C PRO A 164 8.32 3.10 18.59
N ARG A 165 7.17 2.43 18.71
CA ARG A 165 6.80 1.23 17.97
C ARG A 165 5.69 1.47 16.95
N LEU A 166 5.55 2.72 16.46
CA LEU A 166 4.60 3.02 15.39
C LEU A 166 4.87 2.11 14.19
N PRO A 167 3.89 1.28 13.77
CA PRO A 167 4.11 0.30 12.72
C PRO A 167 4.46 0.95 11.38
N ILE A 168 5.52 0.46 10.73
CA ILE A 168 5.88 0.81 9.36
C ILE A 168 5.63 -0.39 8.47
N TRP A 169 4.74 -0.23 7.50
CA TRP A 169 4.46 -1.25 6.49
C TRP A 169 4.96 -0.81 5.12
N LEU A 170 5.27 -1.75 4.24
CA LEU A 170 5.78 -1.43 2.91
C LEU A 170 4.88 -1.99 1.81
N GLY A 171 4.55 -1.12 0.84
CA GLY A 171 3.89 -1.50 -0.40
C GLY A 171 4.93 -1.91 -1.44
N THR A 172 5.17 -3.20 -1.61
CA THR A 172 6.21 -3.74 -2.49
C THR A 172 5.73 -4.96 -3.28
N GLY A 173 6.43 -5.29 -4.40
CA GLY A 173 6.02 -6.39 -5.26
C GLY A 173 7.17 -7.09 -6.00
N THR A 174 8.39 -6.55 -6.02
CA THR A 174 9.56 -7.23 -6.60
C THR A 174 10.23 -8.12 -5.55
N GLU A 175 10.88 -9.18 -5.97
CA GLU A 175 11.55 -10.13 -5.07
C GLU A 175 12.48 -9.43 -4.08
N ALA A 176 13.39 -8.58 -4.58
CA ALA A 176 14.33 -7.85 -3.74
C ALA A 176 13.64 -6.97 -2.68
N ASN A 177 12.57 -6.29 -3.08
CA ASN A 177 11.85 -5.39 -2.17
C ASN A 177 10.91 -6.14 -1.21
N VAL A 178 10.38 -7.31 -1.57
CA VAL A 178 9.62 -8.16 -0.65
C VAL A 178 10.54 -8.74 0.42
N LYS A 179 11.74 -9.23 0.04
CA LYS A 179 12.78 -9.64 0.99
C LYS A 179 13.16 -8.49 1.94
N LEU A 180 13.37 -7.29 1.41
CA LEU A 180 13.64 -6.10 2.21
C LEU A 180 12.48 -5.75 3.16
N THR A 181 11.24 -5.84 2.67
CA THR A 181 10.04 -5.59 3.50
C THR A 181 10.00 -6.52 4.71
N ALA A 182 10.19 -7.81 4.50
CA ALA A 182 10.24 -8.79 5.57
C ALA A 182 11.42 -8.55 6.54
N GLU A 183 12.56 -8.03 6.02
CA GLU A 183 13.73 -7.69 6.83
C GLU A 183 13.48 -6.50 7.77
N ILE A 184 12.93 -5.37 7.26
CA ILE A 184 12.95 -4.09 7.99
C ILE A 184 11.60 -3.54 8.45
N ALA A 185 10.48 -4.05 7.91
CA ALA A 185 9.13 -3.53 8.19
C ALA A 185 8.35 -4.41 9.17
N ASP A 186 7.22 -3.91 9.67
CA ASP A 186 6.32 -4.63 10.57
C ASP A 186 5.17 -5.30 9.83
N GLY A 187 4.98 -4.96 8.55
CA GLY A 187 3.96 -5.54 7.71
C GLY A 187 4.17 -5.24 6.23
N TRP A 188 3.37 -5.89 5.42
CA TRP A 188 3.45 -5.84 3.98
C TRP A 188 2.09 -5.59 3.34
N LEU A 189 2.05 -4.64 2.41
CA LEU A 189 0.94 -4.35 1.50
C LEU A 189 1.32 -4.89 0.11
N PRO A 190 1.01 -6.15 -0.20
CA PRO A 190 1.48 -6.76 -1.44
C PRO A 190 0.84 -6.13 -2.68
N LEU A 191 1.69 -5.77 -3.64
CA LEU A 191 1.22 -5.27 -4.93
C LEU A 191 0.73 -6.42 -5.82
N GLY A 192 -0.53 -6.36 -6.24
CA GLY A 192 -1.12 -7.30 -7.20
C GLY A 192 -1.18 -8.74 -6.71
N PHE A 193 -1.32 -8.93 -5.41
CA PHE A 193 -1.42 -10.23 -4.77
C PHE A 193 -2.70 -10.96 -5.17
N VAL A 194 -2.56 -12.25 -5.35
CA VAL A 194 -3.66 -13.23 -5.42
C VAL A 194 -3.25 -14.49 -4.64
N PRO A 195 -4.19 -15.24 -4.04
CA PRO A 195 -3.87 -16.36 -3.15
C PRO A 195 -2.88 -17.39 -3.71
N ARG A 196 -3.02 -17.74 -4.99
CA ARG A 196 -2.13 -18.73 -5.66
C ARG A 196 -0.67 -18.29 -5.77
N LEU A 197 -0.34 -17.03 -5.51
CA LEU A 197 1.05 -16.56 -5.51
C LEU A 197 1.76 -16.78 -4.17
N MET A 198 1.06 -17.06 -3.08
CA MET A 198 1.70 -17.19 -1.77
C MET A 198 2.81 -18.25 -1.72
N PRO A 199 2.68 -19.43 -2.34
CA PRO A 199 3.77 -20.42 -2.36
C PRO A 199 5.07 -19.88 -2.98
N MET A 200 4.98 -19.00 -3.98
CA MET A 200 6.15 -18.33 -4.59
C MET A 200 6.68 -17.22 -3.69
N LEU A 201 5.82 -16.47 -3.01
CA LEU A 201 6.17 -15.29 -2.23
C LEU A 201 6.71 -15.63 -0.83
N ARG A 202 6.25 -16.74 -0.26
CA ARG A 202 6.66 -17.20 1.06
C ARG A 202 8.19 -17.34 1.23
N PRO A 203 8.94 -17.99 0.31
CA PRO A 203 10.40 -18.05 0.43
C PRO A 203 11.09 -16.69 0.44
N TRP A 204 10.52 -15.69 -0.25
CA TRP A 204 11.06 -14.34 -0.24
C TRP A 204 10.89 -13.67 1.14
N LEU A 205 9.74 -13.87 1.77
CA LEU A 205 9.47 -13.38 3.12
C LEU A 205 10.38 -14.07 4.15
N GLU A 206 10.51 -15.40 4.08
CA GLU A 206 11.36 -16.18 4.95
C GLU A 206 12.83 -15.77 4.86
N GLU A 207 13.33 -15.51 3.64
CA GLU A 207 14.68 -14.98 3.44
C GLU A 207 14.84 -13.58 4.07
N GLY A 208 13.84 -12.71 3.95
CA GLY A 208 13.86 -11.39 4.60
C GLY A 208 13.86 -11.49 6.12
N PHE A 209 13.06 -12.37 6.71
CA PHE A 209 13.06 -12.65 8.15
C PHE A 209 14.40 -13.19 8.63
N ARG A 210 15.02 -14.09 7.87
CA ARG A 210 16.36 -14.62 8.20
C ARG A 210 17.40 -13.50 8.22
N ARG A 211 17.34 -12.55 7.28
CA ARG A 211 18.23 -11.38 7.26
C ARG A 211 18.02 -10.44 8.43
N ALA A 212 16.77 -10.26 8.85
CA ALA A 212 16.44 -9.46 10.03
C ALA A 212 17.05 -10.02 11.32
N GLY A 213 17.12 -11.34 11.43
CA GLY A 213 17.55 -12.01 12.66
C GLY A 213 16.56 -11.84 13.81
N GLY A 214 17.04 -12.06 15.06
CA GLY A 214 16.26 -11.78 16.27
C GLY A 214 14.95 -12.56 16.43
N GLY A 215 14.79 -13.68 15.71
CA GLY A 215 13.56 -14.47 15.76
C GLY A 215 12.38 -13.87 14.98
N LYS A 216 12.61 -12.88 14.11
CA LYS A 216 11.57 -12.31 13.26
C LYS A 216 10.97 -13.39 12.33
N GLY A 217 9.66 -13.39 12.18
CA GLY A 217 8.95 -14.38 11.36
C GLY A 217 7.51 -13.97 11.10
N PHE A 218 6.69 -14.88 10.60
CA PHE A 218 5.27 -14.63 10.33
C PHE A 218 4.48 -14.25 11.60
N ALA A 219 4.87 -14.75 12.76
CA ALA A 219 4.31 -14.30 14.03
C ALA A 219 4.69 -12.83 14.27
N GLY A 220 3.71 -11.94 14.33
CA GLY A 220 3.95 -10.50 14.51
C GLY A 220 4.24 -9.72 13.23
N PHE A 221 4.23 -10.36 12.05
CA PHE A 221 4.34 -9.68 10.76
C PHE A 221 3.00 -9.72 10.02
N GLU A 222 2.44 -8.57 9.71
CA GLU A 222 1.14 -8.50 9.05
C GLU A 222 1.28 -8.50 7.52
N ILE A 223 0.42 -9.29 6.85
CA ILE A 223 0.33 -9.37 5.39
C ILE A 223 -1.10 -9.04 5.01
N GLN A 224 -1.32 -7.90 4.35
CA GLN A 224 -2.66 -7.40 4.07
C GLN A 224 -2.80 -6.94 2.61
N PRO A 225 -3.11 -7.87 1.69
CA PRO A 225 -3.44 -7.54 0.31
C PRO A 225 -4.80 -6.84 0.19
N ARG A 226 -5.10 -6.37 -1.02
CA ARG A 226 -6.36 -5.72 -1.35
C ARG A 226 -7.16 -6.55 -2.37
N ALA A 227 -8.50 -6.59 -2.18
CA ALA A 227 -9.44 -7.14 -3.15
C ALA A 227 -10.64 -6.18 -3.35
N GLU A 228 -11.15 -6.11 -4.57
CA GLU A 228 -12.45 -5.51 -4.85
C GLU A 228 -13.55 -6.47 -4.41
N VAL A 229 -14.61 -5.96 -3.76
CA VAL A 229 -15.74 -6.79 -3.33
C VAL A 229 -17.04 -6.19 -3.83
N ALA A 230 -17.85 -7.00 -4.52
CA ALA A 230 -19.17 -6.57 -4.97
C ALA A 230 -20.16 -7.75 -5.00
N ILE A 231 -21.29 -7.58 -4.35
CA ILE A 231 -22.42 -8.51 -4.43
C ILE A 231 -23.22 -8.15 -5.68
N THR A 232 -23.29 -9.09 -6.64
CA THR A 232 -24.01 -8.89 -7.90
C THR A 232 -24.21 -10.21 -8.63
N ASP A 233 -25.30 -10.31 -9.40
CA ASP A 233 -25.49 -11.43 -10.35
C ASP A 233 -24.79 -11.16 -11.68
N ASP A 234 -24.55 -9.88 -12.02
CA ASP A 234 -23.78 -9.47 -13.20
C ASP A 234 -22.26 -9.44 -12.89
N VAL A 235 -21.66 -10.61 -12.78
CA VAL A 235 -20.22 -10.78 -12.56
C VAL A 235 -19.41 -10.13 -13.68
N ARG A 236 -19.81 -10.34 -14.94
CA ARG A 236 -19.08 -9.84 -16.10
C ARG A 236 -19.04 -8.31 -16.14
N GLY A 237 -20.18 -7.67 -15.90
CA GLY A 237 -20.24 -6.20 -15.82
C GLY A 237 -19.44 -5.64 -14.66
N ALA A 238 -19.41 -6.32 -13.53
CA ALA A 238 -18.57 -5.91 -12.38
C ALA A 238 -17.08 -6.01 -12.70
N LEU A 239 -16.62 -7.08 -13.34
CA LEU A 239 -15.23 -7.22 -13.77
C LEU A 239 -14.87 -6.19 -14.85
N ALA A 240 -15.78 -5.90 -15.77
CA ALA A 240 -15.57 -4.89 -16.81
C ALA A 240 -15.29 -3.48 -16.21
N ARG A 241 -15.94 -3.12 -15.09
CA ARG A 241 -15.67 -1.85 -14.38
C ARG A 241 -14.26 -1.73 -13.81
N MET A 242 -13.57 -2.84 -13.58
CA MET A 242 -12.18 -2.84 -13.10
C MET A 242 -11.15 -2.61 -14.21
N LYS A 243 -11.49 -2.99 -15.45
CA LYS A 243 -10.55 -3.00 -16.60
C LYS A 243 -9.94 -1.63 -16.94
N PRO A 244 -10.66 -0.50 -16.91
CA PRO A 244 -10.08 0.82 -17.21
C PRO A 244 -8.91 1.16 -16.29
N ARG A 245 -9.05 0.85 -15.01
CA ARG A 245 -7.98 1.06 -14.03
C ARG A 245 -6.79 0.14 -14.28
N VAL A 246 -7.03 -1.14 -14.58
CA VAL A 246 -5.96 -2.08 -14.93
C VAL A 246 -5.21 -1.60 -16.18
N ALA A 247 -5.92 -1.21 -17.23
CA ALA A 247 -5.33 -0.69 -18.48
C ALA A 247 -4.49 0.57 -18.23
N LEU A 248 -4.96 1.50 -17.38
CA LEU A 248 -4.21 2.68 -16.99
C LEU A 248 -2.89 2.32 -16.29
N TYR A 249 -2.94 1.42 -15.29
CA TYR A 249 -1.75 1.05 -14.52
C TYR A 249 -0.75 0.22 -15.34
N VAL A 250 -1.22 -0.75 -16.10
CA VAL A 250 -0.37 -1.60 -16.95
C VAL A 250 0.16 -0.85 -18.17
N GLY A 251 -0.66 0.04 -18.75
CA GLY A 251 -0.30 0.76 -19.98
C GLY A 251 0.33 2.12 -19.76
N GLY A 252 -0.08 2.89 -18.72
CA GLY A 252 0.22 4.30 -18.59
C GLY A 252 0.95 4.74 -17.32
N MET A 253 0.92 3.95 -16.24
CA MET A 253 1.50 4.34 -14.95
C MET A 253 2.96 3.92 -14.78
N GLY A 254 3.68 3.61 -15.84
CA GLY A 254 5.08 3.26 -15.85
C GLY A 254 5.77 3.69 -17.15
N HIS A 255 7.10 3.78 -17.14
CA HIS A 255 7.87 3.93 -18.37
C HIS A 255 7.68 2.67 -19.24
N ARG A 256 7.84 2.81 -20.57
CA ARG A 256 7.71 1.69 -21.52
C ARG A 256 8.50 0.45 -21.08
N ASP A 257 9.73 0.67 -20.61
CA ASP A 257 10.66 -0.38 -20.21
C ASP A 257 10.72 -0.62 -18.70
N LYS A 258 9.92 0.11 -17.89
CA LYS A 258 9.94 0.04 -16.45
C LYS A 258 8.56 0.30 -15.85
N ASN A 259 7.73 -0.74 -15.83
CA ASN A 259 6.37 -0.66 -15.32
C ASN A 259 6.10 -1.85 -14.39
N PHE A 260 6.07 -1.58 -13.09
CA PHE A 260 5.86 -2.61 -12.06
C PHE A 260 4.50 -3.31 -12.17
N HIS A 261 3.47 -2.62 -12.66
CA HIS A 261 2.14 -3.20 -12.84
C HIS A 261 2.12 -4.15 -14.05
N LYS A 262 2.82 -3.81 -15.13
CA LYS A 262 3.03 -4.69 -16.27
C LYS A 262 3.82 -5.94 -15.85
N GLU A 263 4.94 -5.75 -15.16
CA GLU A 263 5.77 -6.85 -14.66
C GLU A 263 4.99 -7.78 -13.73
N MET A 264 4.14 -7.23 -12.86
CA MET A 264 3.26 -7.99 -11.99
C MET A 264 2.24 -8.80 -12.80
N MET A 265 1.63 -8.22 -13.84
CA MET A 265 0.68 -8.90 -14.70
C MET A 265 1.36 -10.06 -15.48
N ILE A 266 2.59 -9.84 -15.96
CA ILE A 266 3.42 -10.89 -16.58
C ILE A 266 3.69 -12.03 -15.60
N ARG A 267 4.08 -11.72 -14.37
CA ARG A 267 4.36 -12.71 -13.31
C ARG A 267 3.14 -13.54 -12.96
N ARG A 268 1.95 -12.98 -13.12
CA ARG A 268 0.68 -13.70 -12.94
C ARG A 268 0.30 -14.59 -14.13
N GLY A 269 1.12 -14.65 -15.19
CA GLY A 269 0.89 -15.49 -16.36
C GLY A 269 0.12 -14.80 -17.51
N PHE A 270 -0.09 -13.48 -17.44
CA PHE A 270 -0.81 -12.72 -18.45
C PHE A 270 0.13 -11.85 -19.31
N GLY A 271 1.28 -12.41 -19.70
CA GLY A 271 2.33 -11.67 -20.40
C GLY A 271 1.88 -11.04 -21.72
N ASP A 272 1.22 -11.82 -22.59
CA ASP A 272 0.73 -11.35 -23.89
C ASP A 272 -0.29 -10.22 -23.75
N ALA A 273 -1.23 -10.38 -22.81
CA ALA A 273 -2.21 -9.33 -22.50
C ALA A 273 -1.53 -8.06 -21.97
N ALA A 274 -0.55 -8.19 -21.06
CA ALA A 274 0.18 -7.06 -20.51
C ALA A 274 0.94 -6.27 -21.58
N GLN A 275 1.58 -6.98 -22.54
CA GLN A 275 2.25 -6.38 -23.67
C GLN A 275 1.25 -5.65 -24.58
N ARG A 276 0.15 -6.31 -24.95
CA ARG A 276 -0.89 -5.75 -25.81
C ARG A 276 -1.55 -4.51 -25.19
N ILE A 277 -1.86 -4.55 -23.90
CA ILE A 277 -2.44 -3.40 -23.18
C ILE A 277 -1.49 -2.20 -23.26
N GLN A 278 -0.19 -2.38 -23.00
CA GLN A 278 0.77 -1.28 -23.02
C GLN A 278 0.92 -0.71 -24.44
N GLU A 279 1.02 -1.54 -25.48
CA GLU A 279 1.11 -1.09 -26.86
C GLU A 279 -0.09 -0.24 -27.28
N LEU A 280 -1.30 -0.72 -27.01
CA LEU A 280 -2.53 -0.01 -27.31
C LEU A 280 -2.64 1.31 -26.53
N PHE A 281 -2.30 1.28 -25.24
CA PHE A 281 -2.37 2.47 -24.39
C PHE A 281 -1.40 3.57 -24.85
N LEU A 282 -0.16 3.21 -25.18
CA LEU A 282 0.85 4.13 -25.71
C LEU A 282 0.49 4.65 -27.09
N ALA A 283 -0.20 3.85 -27.92
CA ALA A 283 -0.78 4.27 -29.18
C ALA A 283 -2.06 5.13 -29.04
N ARG A 284 -2.46 5.51 -27.82
CA ARG A 284 -3.68 6.25 -27.48
C ARG A 284 -5.00 5.53 -27.81
N ARG A 285 -4.94 4.23 -28.09
CA ARG A 285 -6.10 3.36 -28.36
C ARG A 285 -6.67 2.83 -27.03
N ARG A 286 -7.15 3.74 -26.18
CA ARG A 286 -7.47 3.45 -24.78
C ARG A 286 -8.59 2.43 -24.62
N ASP A 287 -9.65 2.53 -25.40
CA ASP A 287 -10.80 1.60 -25.32
C ASP A 287 -10.39 0.17 -25.69
N GLU A 288 -9.51 0.03 -26.68
CA GLU A 288 -8.96 -1.26 -27.07
C GLU A 288 -7.98 -1.80 -26.02
N ALA A 289 -7.21 -0.93 -25.35
CA ALA A 289 -6.39 -1.33 -24.23
C ALA A 289 -7.23 -1.85 -23.06
N VAL A 290 -8.38 -1.22 -22.78
CA VAL A 290 -9.35 -1.67 -21.77
C VAL A 290 -9.94 -3.02 -22.18
N ALA A 291 -10.34 -3.19 -23.45
CA ALA A 291 -10.89 -4.44 -23.98
C ALA A 291 -9.87 -5.60 -23.94
N ALA A 292 -8.56 -5.29 -24.05
CA ALA A 292 -7.49 -6.28 -23.98
C ALA A 292 -7.22 -6.82 -22.56
N VAL A 293 -7.83 -6.23 -21.50
CA VAL A 293 -7.69 -6.74 -20.13
C VAL A 293 -8.51 -8.02 -19.95
N PRO A 294 -7.90 -9.17 -19.61
CA PRO A 294 -8.63 -10.42 -19.40
C PRO A 294 -9.56 -10.33 -18.17
N ASP A 295 -10.76 -10.92 -18.28
CA ASP A 295 -11.70 -11.04 -17.15
C ASP A 295 -11.08 -11.83 -16.01
N GLU A 296 -10.35 -12.90 -16.30
CA GLU A 296 -9.67 -13.76 -15.34
C GLU A 296 -8.66 -12.99 -14.49
N PHE A 297 -7.95 -12.03 -15.11
CA PHE A 297 -6.99 -11.20 -14.37
C PHE A 297 -7.70 -10.34 -13.32
N CYS A 298 -8.85 -9.74 -13.66
CA CYS A 298 -9.67 -8.96 -12.72
C CYS A 298 -10.31 -9.86 -11.67
N ASP A 299 -10.81 -11.02 -12.08
CA ASP A 299 -11.49 -11.95 -11.22
C ASP A 299 -10.59 -12.51 -10.11
N GLU A 300 -9.35 -12.90 -10.44
CA GLU A 300 -8.38 -13.40 -9.45
C GLU A 300 -8.14 -12.43 -8.29
N MET A 301 -8.21 -11.13 -8.52
CA MET A 301 -7.96 -10.08 -7.52
C MET A 301 -9.23 -9.48 -6.92
N SER A 302 -10.36 -10.18 -7.03
CA SER A 302 -11.66 -9.72 -6.56
C SER A 302 -12.48 -10.83 -5.91
N LEU A 303 -13.46 -10.40 -5.13
CA LEU A 303 -14.52 -11.22 -4.55
C LEU A 303 -15.86 -10.66 -5.06
N VAL A 304 -16.14 -10.91 -6.33
CA VAL A 304 -17.31 -10.37 -7.05
C VAL A 304 -18.27 -11.49 -7.42
N GLY A 305 -19.56 -11.26 -7.22
CA GLY A 305 -20.62 -12.18 -7.63
C GLY A 305 -21.71 -12.35 -6.58
N PRO A 306 -22.60 -13.35 -6.76
CA PRO A 306 -23.56 -13.74 -5.74
C PRO A 306 -22.88 -14.13 -4.43
N VAL A 307 -23.58 -13.98 -3.31
CA VAL A 307 -23.05 -14.27 -1.96
C VAL A 307 -22.40 -15.66 -1.86
N ALA A 308 -22.99 -16.68 -2.47
CA ALA A 308 -22.44 -18.03 -2.47
C ALA A 308 -21.05 -18.10 -3.11
N ARG A 309 -20.86 -17.42 -4.27
CA ARG A 309 -19.57 -17.33 -4.96
C ARG A 309 -18.53 -16.58 -4.14
N ILE A 310 -18.90 -15.49 -3.50
CA ILE A 310 -17.99 -14.72 -2.63
C ILE A 310 -17.53 -15.60 -1.47
N ARG A 311 -18.44 -16.32 -0.81
CA ARG A 311 -18.12 -17.25 0.30
C ARG A 311 -17.14 -18.36 -0.11
N GLU A 312 -17.37 -18.96 -1.27
CA GLU A 312 -16.48 -20.00 -1.80
C GLU A 312 -15.07 -19.45 -2.06
N ARG A 313 -14.99 -18.33 -2.78
CA ARG A 313 -13.70 -17.71 -3.15
C ARG A 313 -12.95 -17.11 -1.97
N TYR A 314 -13.66 -16.61 -0.96
CA TYR A 314 -13.06 -16.08 0.25
C TYR A 314 -12.17 -17.11 0.98
N ARG A 315 -12.52 -18.39 0.94
CA ARG A 315 -11.72 -19.45 1.56
C ARG A 315 -10.27 -19.46 1.06
N ALA A 316 -10.07 -19.31 -0.24
CA ALA A 316 -8.73 -19.27 -0.80
C ALA A 316 -7.89 -18.08 -0.25
N TRP A 317 -8.54 -16.94 0.03
CA TRP A 317 -7.87 -15.80 0.68
C TRP A 317 -7.60 -16.08 2.16
N ALA A 318 -8.54 -16.65 2.87
CA ALA A 318 -8.41 -16.96 4.30
C ALA A 318 -7.29 -18.00 4.56
N ASP A 319 -7.16 -18.99 3.68
CA ASP A 319 -6.29 -20.15 3.86
C ASP A 319 -4.87 -19.94 3.29
N CYS A 320 -4.61 -18.88 2.51
CA CYS A 320 -3.32 -18.70 1.85
C CYS A 320 -2.19 -18.17 2.76
N GLY A 321 -2.48 -17.86 4.03
CA GLY A 321 -1.46 -17.40 4.98
C GLY A 321 -1.28 -15.87 5.08
N ILE A 322 -2.25 -15.10 4.60
CA ILE A 322 -2.34 -13.67 4.89
C ILE A 322 -2.92 -13.45 6.30
N THR A 323 -2.63 -12.29 6.90
CA THR A 323 -3.13 -11.96 8.25
C THR A 323 -4.39 -11.08 8.21
N GLY A 324 -4.61 -10.42 7.09
CA GLY A 324 -5.76 -9.57 6.86
C GLY A 324 -6.05 -9.36 5.38
N LEU A 325 -7.24 -8.87 5.08
CA LEU A 325 -7.67 -8.52 3.72
C LEU A 325 -8.25 -7.11 3.74
N THR A 326 -7.67 -6.21 2.95
CA THR A 326 -8.25 -4.89 2.70
C THR A 326 -9.25 -5.00 1.55
N ILE A 327 -10.48 -4.59 1.78
CA ILE A 327 -11.50 -4.58 0.74
C ILE A 327 -11.78 -3.19 0.20
N THR A 328 -12.16 -3.12 -1.06
CA THR A 328 -12.74 -1.93 -1.69
C THR A 328 -14.17 -2.27 -2.07
N THR A 329 -15.12 -1.54 -1.54
CA THR A 329 -16.56 -1.67 -1.86
C THR A 329 -17.30 -0.38 -1.49
N GLU A 330 -18.37 -0.11 -2.20
CA GLU A 330 -19.34 0.95 -1.86
C GLU A 330 -20.63 0.36 -1.28
N GLN A 331 -20.73 -0.97 -1.19
CA GLN A 331 -21.95 -1.68 -0.76
C GLN A 331 -21.88 -2.00 0.75
N PRO A 332 -22.76 -1.45 1.59
CA PRO A 332 -22.85 -1.81 3.01
C PRO A 332 -23.06 -3.32 3.24
N GLU A 333 -23.90 -3.96 2.44
CA GLU A 333 -24.17 -5.40 2.50
C GLU A 333 -22.95 -6.26 2.17
N ALA A 334 -22.05 -5.79 1.30
CA ALA A 334 -20.78 -6.45 1.05
C ALA A 334 -19.84 -6.33 2.25
N MET A 335 -19.84 -5.19 2.95
CA MET A 335 -19.08 -5.00 4.19
C MET A 335 -19.58 -5.93 5.31
N GLU A 336 -20.92 -6.03 5.47
CA GLU A 336 -21.54 -6.93 6.45
C GLU A 336 -21.21 -8.40 6.16
N LEU A 337 -21.32 -8.81 4.88
CA LEU A 337 -20.94 -10.15 4.45
C LEU A 337 -19.48 -10.44 4.81
N MET A 338 -18.55 -9.56 4.44
CA MET A 338 -17.13 -9.76 4.71
C MET A 338 -16.83 -9.78 6.21
N ALA A 339 -17.47 -8.92 7.01
CA ALA A 339 -17.37 -8.95 8.46
C ALA A 339 -17.85 -10.30 9.04
N SER A 340 -18.91 -10.87 8.49
CA SER A 340 -19.41 -12.19 8.90
C SER A 340 -18.45 -13.34 8.56
N LEU A 341 -17.75 -13.25 7.42
CA LEU A 341 -16.81 -14.26 6.95
C LEU A 341 -15.45 -14.23 7.68
N ALA A 342 -15.07 -13.06 8.20
CA ALA A 342 -13.78 -12.86 8.84
C ALA A 342 -13.75 -13.26 10.34
N ARG A 343 -14.94 -13.43 10.94
CA ARG A 343 -15.12 -13.93 12.33
C ARG A 343 -14.79 -15.41 12.43
#